data_63d942760e82783780e9a4c244c71b77
#
_entry.id   63d942760e82783780e9a4c244c71b77
#
_cell.length_a   1.000
_cell.length_b   1.000
_cell.length_c   1.000
_cell.angle_alpha   90.00
_cell.angle_beta   90.00
_cell.angle_gamma   90.00
#
_symmetry.space_group_name_H-M   'P 1'
#
loop_
_entity.id
_entity.type
_entity.pdbx_description
1 polymer ?
#
loop_
_entity_poly.entity_id
_entity_poly.type
_entity_poly.pdbx_seq_one_letter_code
_entity_poly.pdbx_strand_id
1 'polypeptide(L)'
;MAQHDKYISPFSTRYASDEMQYIFSDDNKFRTWRRLWIALAKAEQKQGLAITDEQIAELEAYKDDINYEDAIAREKLVRHDVMSHVYAYGLQCPKAKGIIHLGATSCYVGDNTDVIIMREGLQLVRKKLIGVLANLAKFADEYKAMPCLAYTHCQPAQLTTVGKRATLWMNELYMDLEELDHQISQLALRGVKGTTGTQASFVELFNGDSAKIKAVEADVCAQMDFAKVVPVCGQTYSRKVDYNVLSAVAGIGQSAMKMATDIRLLANFKEMEEPFEKNQIGSSAMPYKRNPMRCERICALSRYLMVDVLNPAITAGTQWFERTLDDSANKRIAMAEGFLAADAILNILLNVSDGLVVYPKVVRARVMAELPFMASENIMMKAVKKGGDRQELHERLREHAVAAAAVVKQEGKPNDMIARVEADPAFGLTREEIEAELSPEAFTGRSAEQVTEFLRDVIQPVLDANAEDVGQHVELNV
;
A
#
# COMPACT_ATOMS: atom_id res chain seq x y z
N MET A 1 9.60 14.33 -29.78
CA MET A 1 8.19 13.97 -30.01
C MET A 1 7.98 12.58 -29.38
N ALA A 2 6.99 12.43 -28.52
CA ALA A 2 6.65 11.12 -28.00
C ALA A 2 6.25 10.21 -29.19
N GLN A 3 6.93 9.08 -29.32
CA GLN A 3 6.59 8.07 -30.32
C GLN A 3 5.33 7.35 -29.86
N HIS A 4 4.20 7.54 -30.53
CA HIS A 4 2.93 6.88 -30.22
C HIS A 4 2.75 5.53 -30.94
N ASP A 5 3.80 5.04 -31.60
CA ASP A 5 3.83 3.82 -32.41
C ASP A 5 4.31 2.57 -31.65
N LYS A 6 4.57 2.72 -30.34
CA LYS A 6 5.03 1.62 -29.47
C LYS A 6 4.17 1.50 -28.23
N TYR A 7 4.00 0.27 -27.77
CA TYR A 7 3.37 0.04 -26.47
C TYR A 7 4.29 0.54 -25.34
N ILE A 8 3.72 1.34 -24.44
CA ILE A 8 4.33 1.76 -23.20
C ILE A 8 3.36 1.38 -22.07
N SER A 9 3.86 0.83 -20.98
CA SER A 9 3.02 0.44 -19.84
C SER A 9 2.18 1.64 -19.36
N PRO A 10 0.85 1.45 -19.15
CA PRO A 10 -0.01 2.49 -18.57
C PRO A 10 0.44 2.94 -17.18
N PHE A 11 1.17 2.12 -16.43
CA PHE A 11 1.77 2.56 -15.17
C PHE A 11 2.68 3.77 -15.39
N SER A 12 3.51 3.75 -16.43
CA SER A 12 4.46 4.83 -16.72
C SER A 12 3.78 6.09 -17.27
N THR A 13 2.71 5.94 -18.06
CA THR A 13 2.11 7.07 -18.77
C THR A 13 0.91 7.69 -18.06
N ARG A 14 0.29 6.98 -17.11
CA ARG A 14 -1.00 7.38 -16.54
C ARG A 14 -1.09 7.30 -15.02
N TYR A 15 -0.44 6.32 -14.38
CA TYR A 15 -0.83 5.95 -13.02
C TYR A 15 0.24 6.12 -11.96
N ALA A 16 1.48 5.69 -12.23
CA ALA A 16 2.56 5.76 -11.26
C ALA A 16 3.21 7.15 -11.22
N SER A 17 3.74 7.54 -10.07
CA SER A 17 4.49 8.79 -9.91
C SER A 17 5.86 8.73 -10.58
N ASP A 18 6.40 9.90 -10.93
CA ASP A 18 7.75 10.01 -11.45
C ASP A 18 8.81 9.51 -10.45
N GLU A 19 8.56 9.69 -9.15
CA GLU A 19 9.44 9.18 -8.08
C GLU A 19 9.57 7.66 -8.14
N MET A 20 8.48 6.92 -8.20
CA MET A 20 8.52 5.46 -8.27
C MET A 20 9.11 4.98 -9.59
N GLN A 21 8.78 5.64 -10.69
CA GLN A 21 9.38 5.35 -12.01
C GLN A 21 10.88 5.54 -11.99
N TYR A 22 11.38 6.61 -11.35
CA TYR A 22 12.82 6.85 -11.21
C TYR A 22 13.50 5.75 -10.39
N ILE A 23 12.91 5.30 -9.27
CA ILE A 23 13.46 4.25 -8.43
C ILE A 23 13.76 2.99 -9.27
N PHE A 24 12.86 2.61 -10.20
CA PHE A 24 13.02 1.44 -11.05
C PHE A 24 13.63 1.75 -12.42
N SER A 25 14.14 2.96 -12.65
CA SER A 25 14.77 3.36 -13.92
C SER A 25 16.16 2.79 -14.10
N ASP A 26 16.59 2.72 -15.36
CA ASP A 26 17.97 2.38 -15.70
C ASP A 26 18.97 3.40 -15.12
N ASP A 27 18.62 4.68 -15.04
CA ASP A 27 19.48 5.70 -14.42
C ASP A 27 19.78 5.36 -12.95
N ASN A 28 18.77 5.09 -12.13
CA ASN A 28 18.98 4.73 -10.74
C ASN A 28 19.77 3.42 -10.61
N LYS A 29 19.43 2.43 -11.45
CA LYS A 29 20.09 1.13 -11.49
C LYS A 29 21.59 1.26 -11.79
N PHE A 30 21.97 1.92 -12.87
CA PHE A 30 23.37 1.96 -13.28
C PHE A 30 24.22 2.92 -12.45
N ARG A 31 23.64 4.00 -11.92
CA ARG A 31 24.29 4.82 -10.91
C ARG A 31 24.55 4.04 -9.63
N THR A 32 23.62 3.19 -9.22
CA THR A 32 23.80 2.30 -8.05
C THR A 32 24.88 1.26 -8.30
N TRP A 33 25.00 0.71 -9.52
CA TRP A 33 26.11 -0.16 -9.88
C TRP A 33 27.45 0.54 -9.70
N ARG A 34 27.58 1.78 -10.17
CA ARG A 34 28.81 2.56 -10.00
C ARG A 34 29.11 2.86 -8.55
N ARG A 35 28.12 3.21 -7.75
CA ARG A 35 28.27 3.37 -6.29
C ARG A 35 28.79 2.07 -5.62
N LEU A 36 28.27 0.92 -6.02
CA LEU A 36 28.71 -0.37 -5.51
C LEU A 36 30.15 -0.70 -5.93
N TRP A 37 30.56 -0.41 -7.16
CA TRP A 37 31.95 -0.59 -7.59
C TRP A 37 32.92 0.33 -6.83
N ILE A 38 32.52 1.56 -6.58
CA ILE A 38 33.30 2.50 -5.76
C ILE A 38 33.42 2.01 -4.31
N ALA A 39 32.31 1.55 -3.73
CA ALA A 39 32.29 1.01 -2.39
C ALA A 39 33.22 -0.22 -2.25
N LEU A 40 33.20 -1.10 -3.25
CA LEU A 40 34.11 -2.26 -3.29
C LEU A 40 35.55 -1.81 -3.37
N ALA A 41 35.91 -0.92 -4.29
CA ALA A 41 37.30 -0.44 -4.45
C ALA A 41 37.81 0.24 -3.19
N LYS A 42 37.00 1.06 -2.52
CA LYS A 42 37.37 1.69 -1.23
C LYS A 42 37.57 0.65 -0.12
N ALA A 43 36.68 -0.34 -0.03
CA ALA A 43 36.80 -1.39 0.97
C ALA A 43 38.02 -2.27 0.74
N GLU A 44 38.33 -2.62 -0.50
CA GLU A 44 39.53 -3.37 -0.90
C GLU A 44 40.81 -2.58 -0.64
N GLN A 45 40.87 -1.29 -0.97
CA GLN A 45 41.99 -0.39 -0.66
C GLN A 45 42.25 -0.37 0.85
N LYS A 46 41.22 -0.21 1.65
CA LYS A 46 41.32 -0.15 3.12
C LYS A 46 41.87 -1.45 3.71
N GLN A 47 41.68 -2.58 3.04
CA GLN A 47 42.22 -3.87 3.44
C GLN A 47 43.58 -4.17 2.81
N GLY A 48 44.19 -3.21 2.10
CA GLY A 48 45.59 -3.25 1.65
C GLY A 48 45.81 -3.74 0.23
N LEU A 49 44.76 -3.81 -0.62
CA LEU A 49 44.99 -3.99 -2.05
C LEU A 49 45.59 -2.72 -2.68
N ALA A 50 46.39 -2.88 -3.73
CA ALA A 50 47.10 -1.80 -4.41
C ALA A 50 46.12 -0.94 -5.28
N ILE A 51 45.19 -0.28 -4.64
CA ILE A 51 44.24 0.65 -5.21
C ILE A 51 44.62 2.06 -4.76
N THR A 52 44.79 3.02 -5.67
CA THR A 52 45.21 4.38 -5.35
C THR A 52 44.05 5.32 -5.11
N ASP A 53 44.28 6.39 -4.34
CA ASP A 53 43.29 7.47 -4.17
C ASP A 53 42.91 8.13 -5.50
N GLU A 54 43.86 8.22 -6.41
CA GLU A 54 43.60 8.76 -7.76
C GLU A 54 42.63 7.90 -8.57
N GLN A 55 42.72 6.56 -8.46
CA GLN A 55 41.78 5.65 -9.09
C GLN A 55 40.36 5.81 -8.51
N ILE A 56 40.25 5.90 -7.20
CA ILE A 56 38.98 6.11 -6.52
C ILE A 56 38.38 7.48 -6.90
N ALA A 57 39.19 8.54 -6.91
CA ALA A 57 38.73 9.87 -7.29
C ALA A 57 38.21 9.91 -8.76
N GLU A 58 38.85 9.19 -9.66
CA GLU A 58 38.42 9.07 -11.04
C GLU A 58 37.05 8.36 -11.15
N LEU A 59 36.85 7.27 -10.40
CA LEU A 59 35.55 6.59 -10.35
C LEU A 59 34.46 7.52 -9.78
N GLU A 60 34.75 8.24 -8.67
CA GLU A 60 33.78 9.19 -8.09
C GLU A 60 33.38 10.31 -9.06
N ALA A 61 34.32 10.80 -9.88
CA ALA A 61 34.05 11.88 -10.83
C ALA A 61 33.01 11.51 -11.88
N TYR A 62 32.93 10.24 -12.28
CA TYR A 62 32.05 9.77 -13.34
C TYR A 62 30.91 8.86 -12.83
N LYS A 63 30.64 8.78 -11.53
CA LYS A 63 29.66 7.86 -10.98
C LYS A 63 28.23 8.11 -11.47
N ASP A 64 27.88 9.34 -11.74
CA ASP A 64 26.53 9.75 -12.16
C ASP A 64 26.39 10.00 -13.66
N ASP A 65 27.50 10.03 -14.39
CA ASP A 65 27.55 10.27 -15.85
C ASP A 65 27.62 8.93 -16.61
N ILE A 66 26.46 8.31 -16.82
CA ILE A 66 26.38 7.02 -17.51
C ILE A 66 26.51 7.18 -19.01
N ASN A 67 27.60 6.66 -19.60
CA ASN A 67 27.83 6.64 -21.03
C ASN A 67 27.08 5.48 -21.71
N TYR A 68 25.75 5.64 -21.86
CA TYR A 68 24.85 4.62 -22.39
C TYR A 68 25.22 4.12 -23.78
N GLU A 69 25.63 5.00 -24.68
CA GLU A 69 25.98 4.61 -26.06
C GLU A 69 27.09 3.56 -26.10
N ASP A 70 28.15 3.76 -25.30
CA ASP A 70 29.26 2.82 -25.19
C ASP A 70 28.83 1.49 -24.60
N ALA A 71 28.02 1.54 -23.52
CA ALA A 71 27.49 0.35 -22.86
C ALA A 71 26.61 -0.48 -23.80
N ILE A 72 25.66 0.16 -24.49
CA ILE A 72 24.74 -0.48 -25.46
C ILE A 72 25.52 -1.07 -26.64
N ALA A 73 26.48 -0.31 -27.20
CA ALA A 73 27.31 -0.80 -28.29
C ALA A 73 28.13 -2.03 -27.89
N ARG A 74 28.70 -2.00 -26.68
CA ARG A 74 29.45 -3.13 -26.13
C ARG A 74 28.58 -4.35 -25.86
N GLU A 75 27.39 -4.16 -25.32
CA GLU A 75 26.45 -5.25 -25.01
C GLU A 75 26.00 -5.98 -26.30
N LYS A 76 25.79 -5.28 -27.38
CA LYS A 76 25.49 -5.88 -28.69
C LYS A 76 26.58 -6.87 -29.15
N LEU A 77 27.83 -6.62 -28.76
CA LEU A 77 28.98 -7.48 -29.12
C LEU A 77 29.12 -8.66 -28.16
N VAL A 78 29.12 -8.38 -26.85
CA VAL A 78 29.50 -9.39 -25.84
C VAL A 78 28.30 -10.11 -25.19
N ARG A 79 27.07 -9.63 -25.39
CA ARG A 79 25.82 -10.17 -24.86
C ARG A 79 25.82 -10.31 -23.32
N HIS A 80 26.42 -9.33 -22.65
CA HIS A 80 26.54 -9.34 -21.19
C HIS A 80 26.48 -7.89 -20.67
N ASP A 81 25.40 -7.54 -19.98
CA ASP A 81 25.10 -6.18 -19.50
C ASP A 81 26.14 -5.66 -18.52
N VAL A 82 26.44 -6.40 -17.43
CA VAL A 82 27.38 -5.94 -16.39
C VAL A 82 28.77 -5.70 -16.96
N MET A 83 29.29 -6.61 -17.79
CA MET A 83 30.61 -6.44 -18.41
C MET A 83 30.63 -5.32 -19.42
N SER A 84 29.51 -5.00 -20.04
CA SER A 84 29.39 -3.85 -20.93
C SER A 84 29.47 -2.54 -20.18
N HIS A 85 28.83 -2.45 -19.00
CA HIS A 85 28.95 -1.29 -18.13
C HIS A 85 30.32 -1.17 -17.45
N VAL A 86 30.99 -2.27 -17.07
CA VAL A 86 32.39 -2.26 -16.63
C VAL A 86 33.29 -1.67 -17.72
N TYR A 87 33.13 -2.11 -18.97
CA TYR A 87 33.86 -1.58 -20.11
C TYR A 87 33.61 -0.09 -20.33
N ALA A 88 32.35 0.31 -20.40
CA ALA A 88 31.95 1.70 -20.62
C ALA A 88 32.48 2.62 -19.51
N TYR A 89 32.38 2.20 -18.24
CA TYR A 89 32.94 2.95 -17.12
C TYR A 89 34.46 3.05 -17.20
N GLY A 90 35.13 1.97 -17.62
CA GLY A 90 36.57 1.97 -17.85
C GLY A 90 37.06 2.91 -18.97
N LEU A 91 36.22 3.22 -19.95
CA LEU A 91 36.52 4.23 -20.96
C LEU A 91 36.60 5.66 -20.36
N GLN A 92 35.73 5.96 -19.42
CA GLN A 92 35.74 7.24 -18.70
C GLN A 92 36.81 7.28 -17.61
N CYS A 93 37.22 6.11 -17.06
CA CYS A 93 38.14 5.96 -15.95
C CYS A 93 39.38 5.14 -16.36
N PRO A 94 40.24 5.65 -17.24
CA PRO A 94 41.39 4.89 -17.78
C PRO A 94 42.40 4.44 -16.71
N LYS A 95 42.57 5.21 -15.61
CA LYS A 95 43.46 4.85 -14.49
C LYS A 95 42.85 3.75 -13.63
N ALA A 96 41.55 3.79 -13.45
CA ALA A 96 40.82 2.86 -12.58
C ALA A 96 40.29 1.61 -13.30
N LYS A 97 40.30 1.55 -14.64
CA LYS A 97 39.69 0.46 -15.43
C LYS A 97 40.10 -0.95 -14.99
N GLY A 98 41.30 -1.11 -14.46
CA GLY A 98 41.80 -2.41 -14.02
C GLY A 98 41.31 -2.87 -12.66
N ILE A 99 40.69 -2.00 -11.89
CA ILE A 99 40.15 -2.31 -10.56
C ILE A 99 38.66 -2.33 -10.47
N ILE A 100 37.96 -1.95 -11.54
CA ILE A 100 36.47 -2.02 -11.55
C ILE A 100 36.06 -3.48 -11.50
N HIS A 101 35.16 -3.80 -10.54
CA HIS A 101 34.59 -5.16 -10.42
C HIS A 101 35.63 -6.22 -9.96
N LEU A 102 36.68 -5.83 -9.24
CA LEU A 102 37.74 -6.74 -8.83
C LEU A 102 37.20 -7.82 -7.89
N GLY A 103 37.49 -9.07 -8.15
CA GLY A 103 36.98 -10.24 -7.39
C GLY A 103 35.48 -10.48 -7.42
N ALA A 104 34.70 -9.55 -7.97
CA ALA A 104 33.24 -9.62 -7.95
C ALA A 104 32.67 -10.48 -9.10
N THR A 105 31.43 -10.91 -8.94
CA THR A 105 30.58 -11.49 -9.99
C THR A 105 29.46 -10.52 -10.35
N SER A 106 28.79 -10.73 -11.48
CA SER A 106 27.70 -9.87 -11.97
C SER A 106 26.60 -9.64 -10.93
N CYS A 107 26.26 -10.66 -10.14
CA CYS A 107 25.27 -10.53 -9.07
C CYS A 107 25.73 -9.67 -7.88
N TYR A 108 27.01 -9.27 -7.82
CA TYR A 108 27.45 -8.27 -6.85
C TYR A 108 26.71 -6.95 -7.07
N VAL A 109 26.73 -6.42 -8.28
CA VAL A 109 26.01 -5.18 -8.60
C VAL A 109 24.52 -5.45 -8.82
N GLY A 110 24.14 -6.51 -9.51
CA GLY A 110 22.75 -6.80 -9.81
C GLY A 110 21.91 -7.01 -8.56
N ASP A 111 22.29 -7.96 -7.73
CA ASP A 111 21.50 -8.34 -6.56
C ASP A 111 21.54 -7.32 -5.42
N ASN A 112 22.71 -6.69 -5.16
CA ASN A 112 22.77 -5.63 -4.16
C ASN A 112 21.94 -4.41 -4.59
N THR A 113 21.96 -4.05 -5.89
CA THR A 113 21.12 -2.98 -6.43
C THR A 113 19.64 -3.29 -6.28
N ASP A 114 19.22 -4.52 -6.57
CA ASP A 114 17.82 -4.91 -6.42
C ASP A 114 17.32 -4.74 -4.97
N VAL A 115 18.16 -5.10 -3.98
CA VAL A 115 17.83 -4.90 -2.55
C VAL A 115 17.76 -3.42 -2.20
N ILE A 116 18.68 -2.59 -2.71
CA ILE A 116 18.67 -1.14 -2.50
C ILE A 116 17.41 -0.51 -3.09
N ILE A 117 17.06 -0.85 -4.33
CA ILE A 117 15.87 -0.36 -5.02
C ILE A 117 14.59 -0.81 -4.32
N MET A 118 14.52 -2.07 -3.87
CA MET A 118 13.38 -2.54 -3.08
C MET A 118 13.21 -1.73 -1.78
N ARG A 119 14.30 -1.41 -1.08
CA ARG A 119 14.25 -0.54 0.10
C ARG A 119 13.73 0.85 -0.23
N GLU A 120 14.24 1.48 -1.27
CA GLU A 120 13.80 2.80 -1.74
C GLU A 120 12.29 2.77 -2.11
N GLY A 121 11.86 1.76 -2.84
CA GLY A 121 10.45 1.56 -3.18
C GLY A 121 9.55 1.37 -1.96
N LEU A 122 9.96 0.52 -1.00
CA LEU A 122 9.23 0.32 0.26
C LEU A 122 9.13 1.60 1.09
N GLN A 123 10.19 2.40 1.15
CA GLN A 123 10.20 3.68 1.85
C GLN A 123 9.22 4.68 1.20
N LEU A 124 9.14 4.75 -0.13
CA LEU A 124 8.18 5.61 -0.82
C LEU A 124 6.74 5.13 -0.61
N VAL A 125 6.49 3.82 -0.69
CA VAL A 125 5.18 3.22 -0.39
C VAL A 125 4.75 3.52 1.05
N ARG A 126 5.66 3.34 2.01
CA ARG A 126 5.46 3.67 3.43
C ARG A 126 5.09 5.14 3.64
N LYS A 127 5.85 6.03 3.04
CA LYS A 127 5.60 7.48 3.09
C LYS A 127 4.18 7.84 2.64
N LYS A 128 3.75 7.33 1.49
CA LYS A 128 2.41 7.58 0.96
C LYS A 128 1.31 6.97 1.83
N LEU A 129 1.53 5.79 2.38
CA LEU A 129 0.59 5.13 3.27
C LEU A 129 0.35 5.95 4.55
N ILE A 130 1.40 6.55 5.12
CA ILE A 130 1.29 7.47 6.26
C ILE A 130 0.43 8.68 5.89
N GLY A 131 0.60 9.25 4.71
CA GLY A 131 -0.25 10.33 4.21
C GLY A 131 -1.73 9.94 4.13
N VAL A 132 -2.04 8.73 3.64
CA VAL A 132 -3.41 8.20 3.61
C VAL A 132 -3.98 8.06 5.02
N LEU A 133 -3.21 7.50 5.96
CA LEU A 133 -3.63 7.37 7.36
C LEU A 133 -3.90 8.74 8.01
N ALA A 134 -3.08 9.74 7.71
CA ALA A 134 -3.26 11.11 8.21
C ALA A 134 -4.57 11.75 7.70
N ASN A 135 -4.90 11.56 6.42
CA ASN A 135 -6.15 12.05 5.83
C ASN A 135 -7.36 11.36 6.45
N LEU A 136 -7.31 10.04 6.56
CA LEU A 136 -8.38 9.24 7.15
C LEU A 136 -8.55 9.53 8.65
N ALA A 137 -7.48 9.87 9.38
CA ALA A 137 -7.57 10.26 10.78
C ALA A 137 -8.40 11.52 10.97
N LYS A 138 -8.19 12.54 10.14
CA LYS A 138 -9.00 13.77 10.13
C LYS A 138 -10.46 13.46 9.83
N PHE A 139 -10.71 12.67 8.79
CA PHE A 139 -12.06 12.24 8.42
C PHE A 139 -12.75 11.45 9.54
N ALA A 140 -12.06 10.49 10.13
CA ALA A 140 -12.63 9.67 11.21
C ALA A 140 -12.97 10.50 12.44
N ASP A 141 -12.13 11.48 12.80
CA ASP A 141 -12.38 12.38 13.93
C ASP A 141 -13.57 13.31 13.67
N GLU A 142 -13.66 13.89 12.46
CA GLU A 142 -14.77 14.75 12.05
C GLU A 142 -16.13 14.03 12.15
N TYR A 143 -16.19 12.77 11.71
CA TYR A 143 -17.44 12.01 11.64
C TYR A 143 -17.60 10.96 12.74
N LYS A 144 -16.80 11.00 13.82
CA LYS A 144 -16.80 9.99 14.89
C LYS A 144 -18.14 9.83 15.60
N ALA A 145 -18.92 10.90 15.69
CA ALA A 145 -20.22 10.91 16.37
C ALA A 145 -21.42 10.82 15.39
N MET A 146 -21.20 10.75 14.08
CA MET A 146 -22.27 10.75 13.09
C MET A 146 -22.86 9.34 12.89
N PRO A 147 -24.10 9.06 13.34
CA PRO A 147 -24.72 7.75 13.18
C PRO A 147 -24.95 7.39 11.71
N CYS A 148 -24.70 6.13 11.38
CA CYS A 148 -25.03 5.52 10.09
C CYS A 148 -25.40 4.05 10.27
N LEU A 149 -26.06 3.46 9.26
CA LEU A 149 -26.37 2.03 9.25
C LEU A 149 -25.07 1.22 9.15
N ALA A 150 -24.91 0.24 10.03
CA ALA A 150 -23.94 -0.83 9.84
C ALA A 150 -24.61 -1.99 9.11
N TYR A 151 -23.84 -2.69 8.30
CA TYR A 151 -24.31 -3.80 7.50
C TYR A 151 -23.56 -5.08 7.84
N THR A 152 -24.30 -6.15 8.10
CA THR A 152 -23.79 -7.52 8.14
C THR A 152 -24.55 -8.35 7.13
N HIS A 153 -23.88 -9.23 6.39
CA HIS A 153 -24.50 -10.02 5.31
C HIS A 153 -25.24 -9.16 4.27
N CYS A 154 -24.74 -7.95 4.01
CA CYS A 154 -25.38 -6.94 3.13
C CYS A 154 -26.79 -6.51 3.57
N GLN A 155 -27.14 -6.69 4.84
CA GLN A 155 -28.40 -6.25 5.42
C GLN A 155 -28.13 -5.24 6.54
N PRO A 156 -29.00 -4.23 6.74
CA PRO A 156 -28.95 -3.37 7.91
C PRO A 156 -28.98 -4.21 9.19
N ALA A 157 -28.05 -3.94 10.10
CA ALA A 157 -27.95 -4.63 11.38
C ALA A 157 -28.22 -3.66 12.55
N GLN A 158 -27.19 -3.04 13.06
CA GLN A 158 -27.26 -2.00 14.08
C GLN A 158 -26.69 -0.70 13.53
N LEU A 159 -26.70 0.36 14.35
CA LEU A 159 -26.00 1.59 13.98
C LEU A 159 -24.52 1.50 14.35
N THR A 160 -23.74 2.21 13.59
CA THR A 160 -22.36 2.59 13.87
C THR A 160 -22.22 4.09 13.60
N THR A 161 -20.99 4.62 13.49
CA THR A 161 -20.78 5.96 12.99
C THR A 161 -19.93 5.96 11.72
N VAL A 162 -20.04 7.02 10.94
CA VAL A 162 -19.24 7.19 9.71
C VAL A 162 -17.75 7.16 10.04
N GLY A 163 -17.33 7.85 11.11
CA GLY A 163 -15.94 7.82 11.57
C GLY A 163 -15.50 6.44 12.05
N LYS A 164 -16.36 5.69 12.75
CA LYS A 164 -16.05 4.31 13.17
C LYS A 164 -15.84 3.38 11.96
N ARG A 165 -16.61 3.53 10.90
CA ARG A 165 -16.39 2.78 9.64
C ARG A 165 -15.01 3.11 9.06
N ALA A 166 -14.61 4.37 9.04
CA ALA A 166 -13.28 4.76 8.56
C ALA A 166 -12.15 4.13 9.36
N THR A 167 -12.30 3.93 10.68
CA THR A 167 -11.28 3.24 11.47
C THR A 167 -11.10 1.77 11.10
N LEU A 168 -12.09 1.12 10.49
CA LEU A 168 -11.92 -0.23 9.96
C LEU A 168 -10.94 -0.24 8.78
N TRP A 169 -11.10 0.72 7.86
CA TRP A 169 -10.15 0.88 6.73
C TRP A 169 -8.76 1.23 7.23
N MET A 170 -8.68 2.15 8.19
CA MET A 170 -7.41 2.58 8.79
C MET A 170 -6.68 1.44 9.50
N ASN A 171 -7.40 0.57 10.20
CA ASN A 171 -6.79 -0.54 10.91
C ASN A 171 -6.13 -1.55 9.96
N GLU A 172 -6.76 -1.84 8.82
CA GLU A 172 -6.17 -2.70 7.79
C GLU A 172 -4.91 -2.03 7.18
N LEU A 173 -4.98 -0.75 6.83
CA LEU A 173 -3.83 0.01 6.33
C LEU A 173 -2.70 0.15 7.38
N TYR A 174 -3.03 0.21 8.66
CA TYR A 174 -2.05 0.21 9.74
C TYR A 174 -1.32 -1.14 9.84
N MET A 175 -2.04 -2.26 9.70
CA MET A 175 -1.41 -3.59 9.62
C MET A 175 -0.44 -3.69 8.43
N ASP A 176 -0.80 -3.10 7.29
CA ASP A 176 0.09 -3.02 6.13
C ASP A 176 1.35 -2.18 6.43
N LEU A 177 1.22 -1.09 7.18
CA LEU A 177 2.36 -0.28 7.60
C LEU A 177 3.31 -1.05 8.51
N GLU A 178 2.79 -1.80 9.48
CA GLU A 178 3.61 -2.66 10.36
C GLU A 178 4.37 -3.71 9.54
N GLU A 179 3.72 -4.32 8.53
CA GLU A 179 4.37 -5.30 7.66
C GLU A 179 5.43 -4.66 6.76
N LEU A 180 5.19 -3.45 6.21
CA LEU A 180 6.22 -2.69 5.48
C LEU A 180 7.44 -2.40 6.36
N ASP A 181 7.23 -1.92 7.58
CA ASP A 181 8.32 -1.64 8.53
C ASP A 181 9.09 -2.91 8.87
N HIS A 182 8.39 -4.03 9.05
CA HIS A 182 9.02 -5.33 9.22
C HIS A 182 9.90 -5.69 8.03
N GLN A 183 9.39 -5.62 6.80
CA GLN A 183 10.16 -5.96 5.60
C GLN A 183 11.37 -5.04 5.41
N ILE A 184 11.23 -3.72 5.58
CA ILE A 184 12.36 -2.78 5.54
C ILE A 184 13.43 -3.19 6.53
N SER A 185 13.04 -3.56 7.75
CA SER A 185 13.97 -3.99 8.81
C SER A 185 14.69 -5.30 8.51
N GLN A 186 14.06 -6.18 7.70
CA GLN A 186 14.61 -7.49 7.34
C GLN A 186 15.53 -7.46 6.13
N LEU A 187 15.47 -6.42 5.30
CA LEU A 187 16.32 -6.32 4.12
C LEU A 187 17.81 -6.36 4.49
N ALA A 188 18.53 -7.22 3.79
CA ALA A 188 19.96 -7.41 3.94
C ALA A 188 20.62 -7.43 2.57
N LEU A 189 21.77 -6.79 2.41
CA LEU A 189 22.53 -6.88 1.18
C LEU A 189 22.97 -8.34 0.93
N ARG A 190 23.06 -8.71 -0.35
CA ARG A 190 23.73 -9.95 -0.73
C ARG A 190 25.20 -9.94 -0.27
N GLY A 191 25.81 -8.75 -0.26
CA GLY A 191 27.21 -8.55 0.10
C GLY A 191 28.18 -9.01 -0.99
N VAL A 192 29.38 -9.31 -0.57
CA VAL A 192 30.55 -9.65 -1.42
C VAL A 192 30.79 -11.15 -1.36
N LYS A 193 29.93 -11.96 -1.99
CA LYS A 193 29.91 -13.41 -1.83
C LYS A 193 30.62 -14.21 -2.94
N GLY A 194 30.91 -13.59 -4.09
CA GLY A 194 31.52 -14.26 -5.24
C GLY A 194 30.55 -15.12 -6.07
N THR A 195 31.08 -15.89 -6.99
CA THR A 195 30.31 -16.58 -8.05
C THR A 195 29.34 -17.63 -7.52
N THR A 196 29.70 -18.34 -6.47
CA THR A 196 28.90 -19.42 -5.88
C THR A 196 28.61 -19.20 -4.39
N GLY A 197 28.85 -17.99 -3.89
CA GLY A 197 28.63 -17.66 -2.48
C GLY A 197 29.78 -18.02 -1.55
N THR A 198 30.87 -18.57 -2.06
CA THR A 198 32.02 -19.08 -1.28
C THR A 198 33.11 -18.03 -1.03
N GLN A 199 33.04 -16.86 -1.66
CA GLN A 199 34.05 -15.82 -1.64
C GLN A 199 35.44 -16.26 -2.19
N ALA A 200 35.51 -17.31 -2.99
CA ALA A 200 36.75 -17.92 -3.45
C ALA A 200 37.70 -16.91 -4.14
N SER A 201 37.20 -16.02 -4.99
CA SER A 201 38.03 -14.96 -5.63
C SER A 201 38.59 -13.97 -4.62
N PHE A 202 37.88 -13.68 -3.55
CA PHE A 202 38.39 -12.79 -2.48
C PHE A 202 39.36 -13.53 -1.58
N VAL A 203 39.21 -14.83 -1.36
CA VAL A 203 40.21 -15.68 -0.68
C VAL A 203 41.53 -15.61 -1.42
N GLU A 204 41.51 -15.69 -2.74
CA GLU A 204 42.71 -15.55 -3.57
C GLU A 204 43.31 -14.14 -3.47
N LEU A 205 42.50 -13.06 -3.63
CA LEU A 205 42.94 -11.67 -3.56
C LEU A 205 43.59 -11.30 -2.23
N PHE A 206 43.11 -11.87 -1.13
CA PHE A 206 43.60 -11.59 0.23
C PHE A 206 44.49 -12.72 0.81
N ASN A 207 45.03 -13.59 -0.03
CA ASN A 207 45.92 -14.69 0.36
C ASN A 207 45.40 -15.52 1.55
N GLY A 208 44.07 -15.82 1.53
CA GLY A 208 43.44 -16.62 2.57
C GLY A 208 43.00 -15.87 3.83
N ASP A 209 43.22 -14.55 3.91
CA ASP A 209 42.86 -13.76 5.09
C ASP A 209 41.34 -13.49 5.17
N SER A 210 40.64 -14.39 5.86
CA SER A 210 39.22 -14.31 6.07
C SER A 210 38.76 -13.08 6.86
N ALA A 211 39.62 -12.50 7.71
CA ALA A 211 39.30 -11.31 8.47
C ALA A 211 39.18 -10.09 7.56
N LYS A 212 40.11 -9.95 6.60
CA LYS A 212 40.03 -8.90 5.57
C LYS A 212 38.84 -9.02 4.68
N ILE A 213 38.47 -10.24 4.25
CA ILE A 213 37.30 -10.47 3.41
C ILE A 213 36.02 -10.05 4.13
N LYS A 214 35.88 -10.42 5.41
CA LYS A 214 34.73 -9.99 6.24
C LYS A 214 34.71 -8.47 6.43
N ALA A 215 35.89 -7.84 6.58
CA ALA A 215 35.97 -6.39 6.70
C ALA A 215 35.57 -5.67 5.40
N VAL A 216 35.95 -6.19 4.23
CA VAL A 216 35.48 -5.67 2.93
C VAL A 216 33.96 -5.74 2.83
N GLU A 217 33.37 -6.88 3.17
CA GLU A 217 31.91 -7.06 3.13
C GLU A 217 31.18 -6.11 4.07
N ALA A 218 31.67 -5.96 5.31
CA ALA A 218 31.09 -5.06 6.28
C ALA A 218 31.19 -3.59 5.85
N ASP A 219 32.35 -3.19 5.28
CA ASP A 219 32.58 -1.82 4.83
C ASP A 219 31.69 -1.47 3.63
N VAL A 220 31.53 -2.36 2.64
CA VAL A 220 30.56 -2.20 1.54
C VAL A 220 29.13 -2.06 2.07
N CYS A 221 28.75 -2.89 3.03
CA CYS A 221 27.43 -2.84 3.65
C CYS A 221 27.18 -1.47 4.32
N ALA A 222 28.13 -0.99 5.09
CA ALA A 222 28.05 0.32 5.76
C ALA A 222 28.00 1.49 4.76
N GLN A 223 28.78 1.45 3.67
CA GLN A 223 28.78 2.48 2.64
C GLN A 223 27.44 2.56 1.87
N MET A 224 26.68 1.47 1.84
CA MET A 224 25.34 1.42 1.23
C MET A 224 24.23 1.67 2.26
N ASP A 225 24.56 2.07 3.47
CA ASP A 225 23.61 2.32 4.55
C ASP A 225 22.73 1.11 4.87
N PHE A 226 23.34 -0.08 4.96
CA PHE A 226 22.71 -1.30 5.43
C PHE A 226 23.37 -1.80 6.71
N ALA A 227 22.54 -2.29 7.63
CA ALA A 227 22.99 -2.83 8.90
C ALA A 227 23.49 -4.28 8.80
N LYS A 228 23.13 -5.00 7.74
CA LYS A 228 23.37 -6.45 7.64
C LYS A 228 23.51 -6.95 6.21
N VAL A 229 24.25 -8.05 6.09
CA VAL A 229 24.34 -8.85 4.86
C VAL A 229 23.70 -10.22 5.10
N VAL A 230 23.27 -10.88 4.04
CA VAL A 230 22.76 -12.25 4.15
C VAL A 230 23.89 -13.17 4.69
N PRO A 231 23.60 -14.06 5.63
CA PRO A 231 24.63 -14.92 6.22
C PRO A 231 25.18 -15.92 5.23
N VAL A 232 24.34 -16.46 4.35
CA VAL A 232 24.69 -17.41 3.29
C VAL A 232 23.85 -17.17 2.05
N CYS A 233 24.46 -17.37 0.88
CA CYS A 233 23.74 -17.38 -0.40
C CYS A 233 24.55 -18.19 -1.42
N GLY A 234 23.93 -18.51 -2.57
CA GLY A 234 24.65 -18.94 -3.76
C GLY A 234 25.18 -17.73 -4.54
N GLN A 235 25.06 -17.75 -5.86
CA GLN A 235 25.38 -16.57 -6.67
C GLN A 235 24.42 -15.41 -6.43
N THR A 236 23.17 -15.69 -6.06
CA THR A 236 22.12 -14.70 -5.77
C THR A 236 21.70 -14.79 -4.31
N TYR A 237 21.08 -13.71 -3.79
CA TYR A 237 20.27 -13.85 -2.58
C TYR A 237 19.04 -14.73 -2.86
N SER A 238 18.43 -15.27 -1.81
CA SER A 238 17.23 -16.09 -1.97
C SER A 238 16.09 -15.28 -2.60
N ARG A 239 15.54 -15.72 -3.72
CA ARG A 239 14.39 -15.07 -4.38
C ARG A 239 13.12 -15.07 -3.53
N LYS A 240 13.14 -15.75 -2.39
CA LYS A 240 12.09 -15.63 -1.37
C LYS A 240 12.00 -14.21 -0.79
N VAL A 241 13.08 -13.44 -0.83
CA VAL A 241 13.07 -12.01 -0.42
C VAL A 241 12.16 -11.21 -1.34
N ASP A 242 12.24 -11.41 -2.64
CA ASP A 242 11.38 -10.74 -3.63
C ASP A 242 9.90 -11.03 -3.36
N TYR A 243 9.58 -12.30 -3.08
CA TYR A 243 8.23 -12.70 -2.70
C TYR A 243 7.75 -12.03 -1.41
N ASN A 244 8.55 -12.03 -0.36
CA ASN A 244 8.19 -11.42 0.92
C ASN A 244 7.92 -9.92 0.76
N VAL A 245 8.79 -9.22 0.05
CA VAL A 245 8.66 -7.78 -0.23
C VAL A 245 7.40 -7.50 -1.04
N LEU A 246 7.20 -8.20 -2.16
CA LEU A 246 6.03 -7.94 -3.01
C LEU A 246 4.72 -8.39 -2.34
N SER A 247 4.76 -9.41 -1.50
CA SER A 247 3.61 -9.85 -0.70
C SER A 247 3.16 -8.78 0.30
N ALA A 248 4.11 -8.13 0.99
CA ALA A 248 3.81 -7.01 1.89
C ALA A 248 3.21 -5.82 1.12
N VAL A 249 3.79 -5.47 -0.01
CA VAL A 249 3.26 -4.41 -0.89
C VAL A 249 1.85 -4.74 -1.39
N ALA A 250 1.58 -6.01 -1.71
CA ALA A 250 0.26 -6.46 -2.17
C ALA A 250 -0.81 -6.47 -1.06
N GLY A 251 -0.43 -6.52 0.20
CA GLY A 251 -1.33 -6.30 1.34
C GLY A 251 -2.08 -4.99 1.23
N ILE A 252 -1.38 -3.92 0.85
CA ILE A 252 -1.98 -2.60 0.60
C ILE A 252 -3.07 -2.68 -0.48
N GLY A 253 -2.87 -3.49 -1.51
CA GLY A 253 -3.89 -3.73 -2.53
C GLY A 253 -5.17 -4.36 -1.96
N GLN A 254 -5.06 -5.25 -0.98
CA GLN A 254 -6.21 -5.86 -0.30
C GLN A 254 -6.99 -4.80 0.49
N SER A 255 -6.31 -4.05 1.34
CA SER A 255 -6.89 -3.00 2.18
C SER A 255 -7.52 -1.89 1.34
N ALA A 256 -6.81 -1.44 0.30
CA ALA A 256 -7.29 -0.43 -0.64
C ALA A 256 -8.55 -0.89 -1.41
N MET A 257 -8.57 -2.12 -1.88
CA MET A 257 -9.72 -2.69 -2.59
C MET A 257 -10.94 -2.80 -1.69
N LYS A 258 -10.76 -3.17 -0.42
CA LYS A 258 -11.84 -3.23 0.56
C LYS A 258 -12.42 -1.84 0.82
N MET A 259 -11.59 -0.84 1.12
CA MET A 259 -12.03 0.55 1.32
C MET A 259 -12.74 1.09 0.07
N ALA A 260 -12.15 0.93 -1.11
CA ALA A 260 -12.73 1.40 -2.37
C ALA A 260 -14.06 0.71 -2.69
N THR A 261 -14.22 -0.57 -2.36
CA THR A 261 -15.48 -1.29 -2.52
C THR A 261 -16.56 -0.74 -1.59
N ASP A 262 -16.24 -0.46 -0.33
CA ASP A 262 -17.18 0.17 0.62
C ASP A 262 -17.63 1.54 0.10
N ILE A 263 -16.70 2.38 -0.38
CA ILE A 263 -17.03 3.70 -0.91
C ILE A 263 -17.94 3.59 -2.16
N ARG A 264 -17.69 2.64 -3.05
CA ARG A 264 -18.55 2.38 -4.22
C ARG A 264 -19.97 1.98 -3.82
N LEU A 265 -20.12 1.14 -2.80
CA LEU A 265 -21.42 0.77 -2.24
C LEU A 265 -22.12 1.97 -1.58
N LEU A 266 -21.37 2.77 -0.81
CA LEU A 266 -21.90 3.98 -0.19
C LEU A 266 -22.30 5.05 -1.22
N ALA A 267 -21.59 5.14 -2.35
CA ALA A 267 -21.98 5.99 -3.47
C ALA A 267 -23.29 5.51 -4.14
N ASN A 268 -23.48 4.19 -4.29
CA ASN A 268 -24.75 3.64 -4.74
C ASN A 268 -25.92 3.97 -3.79
N PHE A 269 -25.65 4.00 -2.48
CA PHE A 269 -26.62 4.42 -1.47
C PHE A 269 -26.81 5.94 -1.40
N LYS A 270 -26.01 6.72 -2.11
CA LYS A 270 -25.94 8.18 -2.08
C LYS A 270 -25.55 8.75 -0.70
N GLU A 271 -24.89 7.94 0.13
CA GLU A 271 -24.45 8.34 1.46
C GLU A 271 -23.09 9.04 1.46
N MET A 272 -22.21 8.62 0.54
CA MET A 272 -20.84 9.12 0.43
C MET A 272 -20.37 9.02 -1.02
N GLU A 273 -19.50 9.94 -1.42
CA GLU A 273 -18.85 9.93 -2.73
C GLU A 273 -17.34 10.22 -2.60
N GLU A 274 -16.56 9.74 -3.57
CA GLU A 274 -15.19 10.20 -3.78
C GLU A 274 -15.17 11.65 -4.26
N PRO A 275 -14.04 12.39 -4.14
CA PRO A 275 -13.94 13.76 -4.62
C PRO A 275 -14.22 13.85 -6.13
N PHE A 276 -14.89 14.92 -6.51
CA PHE A 276 -15.24 15.19 -7.89
C PHE A 276 -14.82 16.60 -8.27
N GLU A 277 -13.96 16.74 -9.26
CA GLU A 277 -13.41 18.03 -9.66
C GLU A 277 -14.40 18.85 -10.48
N LYS A 278 -14.28 20.17 -10.42
CA LYS A 278 -15.22 21.12 -11.04
C LYS A 278 -15.44 20.87 -12.54
N ASN A 279 -14.39 20.46 -13.25
CA ASN A 279 -14.43 20.24 -14.69
C ASN A 279 -14.46 18.75 -15.09
N GLN A 280 -14.57 17.86 -14.11
CA GLN A 280 -14.58 16.43 -14.34
C GLN A 280 -15.90 16.00 -15.01
N ILE A 281 -15.82 15.15 -16.02
CA ILE A 281 -16.98 14.54 -16.69
C ILE A 281 -17.16 13.13 -16.14
N GLY A 282 -18.25 12.91 -15.41
CA GLY A 282 -18.55 11.59 -14.82
C GLY A 282 -19.19 10.59 -15.78
N SER A 283 -19.82 11.08 -16.85
CA SER A 283 -20.48 10.24 -17.85
C SER A 283 -20.64 11.00 -19.17
N SER A 284 -20.39 10.33 -20.30
CA SER A 284 -20.58 10.89 -21.63
C SER A 284 -22.04 11.07 -22.02
N ALA A 285 -22.96 10.30 -21.44
CA ALA A 285 -24.37 10.30 -21.78
C ALA A 285 -25.27 11.00 -20.74
N MET A 286 -24.86 10.98 -19.46
CA MET A 286 -25.62 11.54 -18.36
C MET A 286 -24.74 12.50 -17.54
N PRO A 287 -24.72 13.81 -17.85
CA PRO A 287 -23.75 14.77 -17.27
C PRO A 287 -23.81 14.89 -15.73
N TYR A 288 -24.97 14.64 -15.12
CA TYR A 288 -25.14 14.69 -13.65
C TYR A 288 -24.60 13.44 -12.93
N LYS A 289 -24.28 12.36 -13.65
CA LYS A 289 -23.88 11.09 -13.08
C LYS A 289 -22.43 11.15 -12.59
N ARG A 290 -22.23 10.97 -11.30
CA ARG A 290 -20.91 10.91 -10.66
C ARG A 290 -20.53 9.44 -10.44
N ASN A 291 -19.69 8.91 -11.32
CA ASN A 291 -19.17 7.56 -11.18
C ASN A 291 -18.00 7.53 -10.19
N PRO A 292 -17.91 6.53 -9.31
CA PRO A 292 -16.75 6.36 -8.40
C PRO A 292 -15.55 5.79 -9.15
N MET A 293 -15.07 6.52 -10.19
CA MET A 293 -14.05 6.04 -11.14
C MET A 293 -12.69 5.79 -10.47
N ARG A 294 -12.35 6.60 -9.45
CA ARG A 294 -11.10 6.46 -8.69
C ARG A 294 -11.12 5.18 -7.88
N CYS A 295 -12.22 4.93 -7.16
CA CYS A 295 -12.40 3.68 -6.41
C CYS A 295 -12.49 2.44 -7.33
N GLU A 296 -13.10 2.55 -8.51
CA GLU A 296 -13.09 1.48 -9.51
C GLU A 296 -11.67 1.18 -10.01
N ARG A 297 -10.86 2.21 -10.23
CA ARG A 297 -9.46 2.08 -10.63
C ARG A 297 -8.60 1.47 -9.53
N ILE A 298 -8.79 1.87 -8.26
CA ILE A 298 -8.13 1.21 -7.11
C ILE A 298 -8.43 -0.29 -7.14
N CYS A 299 -9.70 -0.69 -7.28
CA CYS A 299 -10.08 -2.10 -7.34
C CYS A 299 -9.42 -2.85 -8.51
N ALA A 300 -9.32 -2.20 -9.67
CA ALA A 300 -8.69 -2.80 -10.85
C ALA A 300 -7.19 -3.00 -10.69
N LEU A 301 -6.48 -1.98 -10.23
CA LEU A 301 -5.02 -2.03 -9.98
C LEU A 301 -4.67 -2.98 -8.84
N SER A 302 -5.50 -3.04 -7.80
CA SER A 302 -5.31 -3.98 -6.68
C SER A 302 -5.38 -5.43 -7.11
N ARG A 303 -6.29 -5.78 -8.03
CA ARG A 303 -6.35 -7.14 -8.59
C ARG A 303 -5.07 -7.49 -9.35
N TYR A 304 -4.54 -6.54 -10.15
CA TYR A 304 -3.28 -6.75 -10.84
C TYR A 304 -2.15 -7.02 -9.84
N LEU A 305 -1.99 -6.15 -8.84
CA LEU A 305 -0.94 -6.26 -7.82
C LEU A 305 -1.01 -7.58 -7.04
N MET A 306 -2.21 -7.98 -6.60
CA MET A 306 -2.38 -9.23 -5.84
C MET A 306 -2.06 -10.48 -6.66
N VAL A 307 -2.34 -10.47 -7.95
CA VAL A 307 -2.00 -11.60 -8.85
C VAL A 307 -0.52 -11.60 -9.18
N ASP A 308 0.11 -10.44 -9.30
CA ASP A 308 1.53 -10.31 -9.62
C ASP A 308 2.45 -10.98 -8.58
N VAL A 309 2.04 -11.08 -7.32
CA VAL A 309 2.76 -11.79 -6.24
C VAL A 309 3.04 -13.25 -6.58
N LEU A 310 2.26 -13.88 -7.45
CA LEU A 310 2.51 -15.26 -7.89
C LEU A 310 3.81 -15.39 -8.69
N ASN A 311 4.24 -14.33 -9.38
CA ASN A 311 5.49 -14.32 -10.12
C ASN A 311 6.70 -14.59 -9.21
N PRO A 312 7.02 -13.78 -8.19
CA PRO A 312 8.14 -14.06 -7.31
C PRO A 312 7.93 -15.31 -6.45
N ALA A 313 6.69 -15.70 -6.12
CA ALA A 313 6.40 -16.93 -5.39
C ALA A 313 6.84 -18.16 -6.18
N ILE A 314 6.46 -18.25 -7.45
CA ILE A 314 6.84 -19.35 -8.35
C ILE A 314 8.33 -19.29 -8.64
N THR A 315 8.88 -18.12 -8.94
CA THR A 315 10.31 -17.92 -9.20
C THR A 315 11.16 -18.41 -8.03
N ALA A 316 10.78 -18.10 -6.79
CA ALA A 316 11.50 -18.58 -5.61
C ALA A 316 11.49 -20.11 -5.51
N GLY A 317 10.36 -20.74 -5.82
CA GLY A 317 10.18 -22.20 -5.76
C GLY A 317 10.87 -22.97 -6.90
N THR A 318 11.18 -22.32 -8.01
CA THR A 318 11.80 -22.94 -9.19
C THR A 318 13.32 -22.74 -9.28
N GLN A 319 13.92 -21.98 -8.35
CA GLN A 319 15.39 -21.85 -8.28
C GLN A 319 16.03 -23.21 -7.91
N TRP A 320 17.22 -23.47 -8.46
CA TRP A 320 17.95 -24.71 -8.20
C TRP A 320 19.45 -24.46 -8.09
N PHE A 321 20.09 -25.23 -7.22
CA PHE A 321 21.50 -25.11 -6.87
C PHE A 321 21.91 -23.68 -6.49
N GLU A 322 23.06 -23.20 -6.95
CA GLU A 322 23.58 -21.88 -6.63
C GLU A 322 23.07 -20.79 -7.57
N ARG A 323 22.55 -21.14 -8.74
CA ARG A 323 22.01 -20.21 -9.74
C ARG A 323 21.24 -20.90 -10.86
N THR A 324 20.08 -20.34 -11.20
CA THR A 324 19.47 -20.43 -12.53
C THR A 324 19.13 -19.02 -13.02
N LEU A 325 19.05 -18.80 -14.33
CA LEU A 325 18.80 -17.46 -14.91
C LEU A 325 17.33 -17.20 -15.20
N ASP A 326 16.44 -18.16 -14.98
CA ASP A 326 15.00 -18.04 -15.26
C ASP A 326 14.28 -16.98 -14.37
N ASP A 327 14.90 -16.58 -13.28
CA ASP A 327 14.45 -15.49 -12.42
C ASP A 327 14.51 -14.13 -13.12
N SER A 328 15.53 -13.92 -13.95
CA SER A 328 15.97 -12.59 -14.38
C SER A 328 14.89 -11.82 -15.17
N ALA A 329 14.33 -12.43 -16.21
CA ALA A 329 13.34 -11.76 -17.05
C ALA A 329 12.02 -11.54 -16.31
N ASN A 330 11.57 -12.53 -15.54
CA ASN A 330 10.33 -12.42 -14.75
C ASN A 330 10.45 -11.31 -13.70
N LYS A 331 11.55 -11.30 -12.93
CA LYS A 331 11.78 -10.34 -11.85
C LYS A 331 11.86 -8.89 -12.36
N ARG A 332 12.49 -8.66 -13.51
CA ARG A 332 12.59 -7.33 -14.13
C ARG A 332 11.23 -6.71 -14.44
N ILE A 333 10.22 -7.53 -14.69
CA ILE A 333 8.85 -7.08 -14.95
C ILE A 333 8.06 -7.03 -13.64
N ALA A 334 7.93 -8.17 -12.97
CA ALA A 334 7.06 -8.33 -11.81
C ALA A 334 7.38 -7.36 -10.68
N MET A 335 8.66 -7.25 -10.28
CA MET A 335 9.01 -6.38 -9.15
C MET A 335 8.76 -4.91 -9.47
N ALA A 336 9.19 -4.43 -10.63
CA ALA A 336 8.99 -3.04 -11.03
C ALA A 336 7.49 -2.70 -11.16
N GLU A 337 6.73 -3.48 -11.90
CA GLU A 337 5.31 -3.21 -12.13
C GLU A 337 4.46 -3.40 -10.87
N GLY A 338 4.85 -4.30 -9.96
CA GLY A 338 4.20 -4.44 -8.66
C GLY A 338 4.33 -3.17 -7.79
N PHE A 339 5.53 -2.59 -7.72
CA PHE A 339 5.73 -1.32 -7.02
C PHE A 339 5.05 -0.13 -7.72
N LEU A 340 5.07 -0.07 -9.05
CA LEU A 340 4.34 0.95 -9.81
C LEU A 340 2.82 0.84 -9.59
N ALA A 341 2.29 -0.38 -9.49
CA ALA A 341 0.88 -0.61 -9.17
C ALA A 341 0.52 -0.13 -7.76
N ALA A 342 1.35 -0.45 -6.76
CA ALA A 342 1.14 0.00 -5.39
C ALA A 342 1.21 1.53 -5.27
N ASP A 343 2.17 2.14 -5.93
CA ASP A 343 2.31 3.59 -6.00
C ASP A 343 1.07 4.26 -6.62
N ALA A 344 0.59 3.72 -7.73
CA ALA A 344 -0.63 4.18 -8.38
C ALA A 344 -1.86 4.07 -7.47
N ILE A 345 -2.02 2.95 -6.76
CA ILE A 345 -3.09 2.75 -5.78
C ILE A 345 -3.01 3.80 -4.67
N LEU A 346 -1.83 4.02 -4.11
CA LEU A 346 -1.63 4.97 -3.01
C LEU A 346 -1.83 6.42 -3.44
N ASN A 347 -1.43 6.80 -4.66
CA ASN A 347 -1.72 8.13 -5.21
C ASN A 347 -3.23 8.39 -5.28
N ILE A 348 -3.99 7.40 -5.76
CA ILE A 348 -5.44 7.52 -5.83
C ILE A 348 -6.04 7.53 -4.41
N LEU A 349 -5.55 6.70 -3.49
CA LEU A 349 -6.01 6.71 -2.09
C LEU A 349 -5.74 8.05 -1.39
N LEU A 350 -4.58 8.66 -1.60
CA LEU A 350 -4.26 10.00 -1.08
C LEU A 350 -5.29 11.02 -1.54
N ASN A 351 -5.60 11.03 -2.84
CA ASN A 351 -6.59 11.93 -3.40
C ASN A 351 -8.01 11.65 -2.88
N VAL A 352 -8.42 10.37 -2.85
CA VAL A 352 -9.76 9.98 -2.37
C VAL A 352 -9.93 10.28 -0.89
N SER A 353 -8.93 9.94 -0.05
CA SER A 353 -9.01 10.13 1.40
C SER A 353 -9.01 11.59 1.83
N ASP A 354 -8.41 12.48 1.04
CA ASP A 354 -8.38 13.93 1.32
C ASP A 354 -9.69 14.64 0.96
N GLY A 355 -10.55 14.01 0.13
CA GLY A 355 -11.73 14.68 -0.42
C GLY A 355 -13.04 13.91 -0.33
N LEU A 356 -13.17 12.92 0.56
CA LEU A 356 -14.43 12.18 0.74
C LEU A 356 -15.59 13.11 1.08
N VAL A 357 -16.70 12.96 0.36
CA VAL A 357 -17.92 13.75 0.54
C VAL A 357 -18.99 12.90 1.21
N VAL A 358 -19.48 13.33 2.37
CA VAL A 358 -20.58 12.68 3.10
C VAL A 358 -21.86 13.49 2.90
N TYR A 359 -22.99 12.81 2.75
CA TYR A 359 -24.33 13.43 2.64
C TYR A 359 -25.17 13.17 3.91
N PRO A 360 -25.02 13.99 4.97
CA PRO A 360 -25.61 13.72 6.30
C PRO A 360 -27.14 13.52 6.28
N LYS A 361 -27.83 14.28 5.44
CA LYS A 361 -29.29 14.16 5.34
C LYS A 361 -29.73 12.83 4.71
N VAL A 362 -28.98 12.31 3.74
CA VAL A 362 -29.25 11.00 3.13
C VAL A 362 -28.95 9.90 4.14
N VAL A 363 -27.80 9.97 4.81
CA VAL A 363 -27.42 9.01 5.86
C VAL A 363 -28.50 8.97 6.94
N ARG A 364 -28.93 10.14 7.44
CA ARG A 364 -30.01 10.21 8.46
C ARG A 364 -31.33 9.64 7.96
N ALA A 365 -31.74 9.94 6.73
CA ALA A 365 -32.98 9.41 6.16
C ALA A 365 -32.97 7.87 6.08
N ARG A 366 -31.85 7.28 5.71
CA ARG A 366 -31.69 5.82 5.67
C ARG A 366 -31.70 5.21 7.08
N VAL A 367 -31.02 5.83 8.03
CA VAL A 367 -31.08 5.42 9.45
C VAL A 367 -32.51 5.44 9.94
N MET A 368 -33.25 6.53 9.74
CA MET A 368 -34.61 6.68 10.22
C MET A 368 -35.62 5.71 9.58
N ALA A 369 -35.31 5.18 8.37
CA ALA A 369 -36.14 4.14 7.75
C ALA A 369 -36.04 2.78 8.48
N GLU A 370 -34.87 2.47 9.04
CA GLU A 370 -34.58 1.19 9.70
C GLU A 370 -34.67 1.27 11.25
N LEU A 371 -34.48 2.44 11.81
CA LEU A 371 -34.40 2.65 13.27
C LEU A 371 -35.67 2.16 14.03
N PRO A 372 -36.91 2.26 13.49
CA PRO A 372 -38.07 1.72 14.16
C PRO A 372 -37.97 0.23 14.49
N PHE A 373 -37.34 -0.55 13.63
CA PHE A 373 -37.08 -1.98 13.89
C PHE A 373 -36.02 -2.18 14.97
N MET A 374 -34.98 -1.36 14.96
CA MET A 374 -33.86 -1.45 15.95
C MET A 374 -34.30 -0.99 17.35
N ALA A 375 -35.18 0.02 17.41
CA ALA A 375 -35.67 0.60 18.65
C ALA A 375 -36.81 -0.23 19.32
N SER A 376 -37.19 -1.32 18.73
CA SER A 376 -38.31 -2.14 19.19
C SER A 376 -38.18 -2.59 20.66
N GLU A 377 -36.98 -2.97 21.09
CA GLU A 377 -36.76 -3.33 22.50
C GLU A 377 -36.92 -2.14 23.45
N ASN A 378 -36.39 -0.97 23.08
CA ASN A 378 -36.50 0.27 23.88
C ASN A 378 -37.97 0.68 24.03
N ILE A 379 -38.73 0.65 22.95
CA ILE A 379 -40.17 0.93 22.96
C ILE A 379 -40.91 -0.04 23.85
N MET A 380 -40.63 -1.34 23.71
CA MET A 380 -41.21 -2.37 24.57
C MET A 380 -40.90 -2.12 26.04
N MET A 381 -39.64 -1.87 26.38
CA MET A 381 -39.23 -1.64 27.78
C MET A 381 -39.85 -0.39 28.36
N LYS A 382 -40.11 0.65 27.56
CA LYS A 382 -40.85 1.83 28.01
C LYS A 382 -42.30 1.53 28.29
N ALA A 383 -42.95 0.72 27.51
CA ALA A 383 -44.31 0.26 27.74
C ALA A 383 -44.39 -0.65 28.97
N VAL A 384 -43.42 -1.53 29.19
CA VAL A 384 -43.31 -2.36 30.42
C VAL A 384 -43.20 -1.49 31.67
N LYS A 385 -42.40 -0.42 31.65
CA LYS A 385 -42.30 0.54 32.77
C LYS A 385 -43.61 1.25 33.08
N LYS A 386 -44.54 1.32 32.15
CA LYS A 386 -45.91 1.81 32.37
C LYS A 386 -46.90 0.75 32.81
N GLY A 387 -46.46 -0.49 33.05
CA GLY A 387 -47.28 -1.59 33.56
C GLY A 387 -47.72 -2.61 32.52
N GLY A 388 -47.19 -2.53 31.29
CA GLY A 388 -47.47 -3.52 30.25
C GLY A 388 -46.81 -4.89 30.54
N ASP A 389 -47.44 -5.99 30.08
CA ASP A 389 -46.87 -7.34 30.13
C ASP A 389 -45.77 -7.52 29.08
N ARG A 390 -44.57 -7.85 29.51
CA ARG A 390 -43.41 -7.97 28.61
C ARG A 390 -43.60 -9.05 27.52
N GLN A 391 -44.22 -10.17 27.86
CA GLN A 391 -44.38 -11.28 26.91
C GLN A 391 -45.46 -10.96 25.86
N GLU A 392 -46.54 -10.38 26.29
CA GLU A 392 -47.59 -9.91 25.41
C GLU A 392 -47.09 -8.80 24.46
N LEU A 393 -46.40 -7.81 25.00
CA LEU A 393 -45.82 -6.71 24.24
C LEU A 393 -44.77 -7.20 23.23
N HIS A 394 -43.97 -8.19 23.57
CA HIS A 394 -43.00 -8.79 22.67
C HIS A 394 -43.67 -9.44 21.46
N GLU A 395 -44.72 -10.22 21.68
CA GLU A 395 -45.46 -10.88 20.58
C GLU A 395 -46.16 -9.85 19.67
N ARG A 396 -46.82 -8.86 20.25
CA ARG A 396 -47.45 -7.77 19.49
C ARG A 396 -46.42 -6.99 18.67
N LEU A 397 -45.26 -6.68 19.25
CA LEU A 397 -44.17 -5.99 18.57
C LEU A 397 -43.62 -6.81 17.41
N ARG A 398 -43.49 -8.14 17.57
CA ARG A 398 -43.13 -9.06 16.49
C ARG A 398 -44.13 -9.02 15.35
N GLU A 399 -45.46 -9.06 15.65
CA GLU A 399 -46.52 -8.98 14.64
C GLU A 399 -46.49 -7.64 13.90
N HIS A 400 -46.34 -6.51 14.62
CA HIS A 400 -46.20 -5.18 14.03
C HIS A 400 -44.96 -5.07 13.15
N ALA A 401 -43.82 -5.60 13.58
CA ALA A 401 -42.58 -5.58 12.82
C ALA A 401 -42.68 -6.39 11.51
N VAL A 402 -43.29 -7.58 11.56
CA VAL A 402 -43.54 -8.41 10.36
C VAL A 402 -44.47 -7.70 9.38
N ALA A 403 -45.55 -7.12 9.86
CA ALA A 403 -46.52 -6.39 9.05
C ALA A 403 -45.88 -5.11 8.43
N ALA A 404 -45.09 -4.35 9.20
CA ALA A 404 -44.38 -3.18 8.71
C ALA A 404 -43.33 -3.58 7.66
N ALA A 405 -42.60 -4.68 7.87
CA ALA A 405 -41.66 -5.19 6.90
C ALA A 405 -42.35 -5.61 5.57
N ALA A 406 -43.56 -6.16 5.63
CA ALA A 406 -44.37 -6.45 4.42
C ALA A 406 -44.73 -5.17 3.68
N VAL A 407 -45.17 -4.12 4.39
CA VAL A 407 -45.49 -2.81 3.78
C VAL A 407 -44.25 -2.25 3.03
N VAL A 408 -43.06 -2.28 3.66
CA VAL A 408 -41.83 -1.81 3.03
C VAL A 408 -41.46 -2.66 1.80
N LYS A 409 -41.48 -4.00 1.93
CA LYS A 409 -40.91 -4.90 0.92
C LYS A 409 -41.90 -5.27 -0.20
N GLN A 410 -43.18 -5.40 0.14
CA GLN A 410 -44.22 -5.84 -0.82
C GLN A 410 -44.97 -4.67 -1.45
N GLU A 411 -45.18 -3.58 -0.68
CA GLU A 411 -45.95 -2.43 -1.17
C GLU A 411 -45.04 -1.24 -1.57
N GLY A 412 -43.75 -1.27 -1.24
CA GLY A 412 -42.81 -0.17 -1.53
C GLY A 412 -43.13 1.13 -0.79
N LYS A 413 -43.85 1.04 0.32
CA LYS A 413 -44.25 2.18 1.14
C LYS A 413 -43.25 2.41 2.29
N PRO A 414 -43.24 3.60 2.91
CA PRO A 414 -42.47 3.86 4.13
C PRO A 414 -42.80 2.90 5.28
N ASN A 415 -41.82 2.69 6.17
CA ASN A 415 -42.02 1.90 7.37
C ASN A 415 -43.08 2.53 8.28
N ASP A 416 -44.17 1.80 8.57
CA ASP A 416 -45.30 2.25 9.36
C ASP A 416 -45.34 1.66 10.80
N MET A 417 -44.25 1.02 11.24
CA MET A 417 -44.17 0.34 12.55
C MET A 417 -44.55 1.26 13.70
N ILE A 418 -44.10 2.49 13.69
CA ILE A 418 -44.39 3.46 14.76
C ILE A 418 -45.86 3.79 14.85
N ALA A 419 -46.54 3.98 13.70
CA ALA A 419 -47.99 4.20 13.64
C ALA A 419 -48.79 2.96 14.13
N ARG A 420 -48.32 1.76 13.89
CA ARG A 420 -48.91 0.51 14.40
C ARG A 420 -48.79 0.40 15.90
N VAL A 421 -47.62 0.68 16.46
CA VAL A 421 -47.40 0.66 17.91
C VAL A 421 -48.19 1.73 18.64
N GLU A 422 -48.27 2.95 18.08
CA GLU A 422 -49.09 4.06 18.59
C GLU A 422 -50.60 3.69 18.63
N ALA A 423 -51.09 3.02 17.59
CA ALA A 423 -52.47 2.62 17.50
C ALA A 423 -52.84 1.41 18.38
N ASP A 424 -51.88 0.69 18.93
CA ASP A 424 -52.10 -0.48 19.78
C ASP A 424 -52.17 -0.10 21.26
N PRO A 425 -53.41 -0.18 21.87
CA PRO A 425 -53.60 0.21 23.28
C PRO A 425 -52.76 -0.56 24.30
N ALA A 426 -52.26 -1.74 23.95
CA ALA A 426 -51.44 -2.56 24.83
C ALA A 426 -50.12 -1.86 25.19
N PHE A 427 -49.58 -1.04 24.34
CA PHE A 427 -48.37 -0.29 24.62
C PHE A 427 -48.57 0.91 25.56
N GLY A 428 -49.74 1.54 25.50
CA GLY A 428 -50.06 2.71 26.32
C GLY A 428 -49.11 3.89 26.14
N LEU A 429 -48.48 4.03 24.97
CA LEU A 429 -47.50 5.09 24.66
C LEU A 429 -48.09 6.10 23.71
N THR A 430 -47.78 7.38 23.93
CA THR A 430 -48.07 8.44 22.96
C THR A 430 -47.04 8.48 21.84
N ARG A 431 -47.37 9.16 20.74
CA ARG A 431 -46.43 9.37 19.64
C ARG A 431 -45.13 9.99 20.07
N GLU A 432 -45.18 11.01 20.93
CA GLU A 432 -44.02 11.72 21.45
C GLU A 432 -43.14 10.78 22.29
N GLU A 433 -43.76 9.90 23.08
CA GLU A 433 -43.03 8.93 23.90
C GLU A 433 -42.31 7.88 23.05
N ILE A 434 -42.91 7.43 21.96
CA ILE A 434 -42.29 6.49 21.01
C ILE A 434 -41.15 7.20 20.26
N GLU A 435 -41.38 8.39 19.73
CA GLU A 435 -40.37 9.16 18.99
C GLU A 435 -39.17 9.54 19.85
N ALA A 436 -39.34 9.72 21.17
CA ALA A 436 -38.24 9.94 22.08
C ALA A 436 -37.25 8.77 22.18
N GLU A 437 -37.70 7.55 21.84
CA GLU A 437 -36.82 6.36 21.78
C GLU A 437 -36.11 6.23 20.42
N LEU A 438 -36.37 7.11 19.45
CA LEU A 438 -35.81 7.06 18.10
C LEU A 438 -34.67 8.05 17.92
N SER A 439 -33.81 8.21 18.92
CA SER A 439 -32.57 8.99 18.77
C SER A 439 -31.46 8.09 18.23
N PRO A 440 -30.99 8.30 17.00
CA PRO A 440 -29.91 7.48 16.40
C PRO A 440 -28.66 7.43 17.27
N GLU A 441 -28.34 8.52 17.95
CA GLU A 441 -27.14 8.69 18.78
C GLU A 441 -27.11 7.67 19.94
N ALA A 442 -28.28 7.26 20.45
CA ALA A 442 -28.39 6.26 21.52
C ALA A 442 -28.07 4.83 21.07
N PHE A 443 -28.00 4.58 19.76
CA PHE A 443 -27.81 3.23 19.20
C PHE A 443 -26.40 2.98 18.63
N THR A 444 -25.48 3.93 18.78
CA THR A 444 -24.11 3.82 18.23
C THR A 444 -23.11 3.15 19.17
N GLY A 445 -23.56 2.77 20.36
CA GLY A 445 -22.69 2.16 21.40
C GLY A 445 -21.49 3.04 21.72
N ARG A 446 -20.31 2.45 21.78
CA ARG A 446 -19.04 3.14 22.03
C ARG A 446 -18.31 3.62 20.76
N SER A 447 -19.01 3.75 19.63
CA SER A 447 -18.35 4.07 18.35
C SER A 447 -17.46 5.31 18.41
N ALA A 448 -17.96 6.42 18.92
CA ALA A 448 -17.20 7.68 19.03
C ALA A 448 -15.99 7.58 19.96
N GLU A 449 -16.14 6.88 21.10
CA GLU A 449 -15.04 6.64 22.04
C GLU A 449 -13.96 5.75 21.39
N GLN A 450 -14.37 4.67 20.73
CA GLN A 450 -13.44 3.76 20.03
C GLN A 450 -12.65 4.47 18.92
N VAL A 451 -13.27 5.40 18.20
CA VAL A 451 -12.54 6.25 17.23
C VAL A 451 -11.49 7.08 17.95
N THR A 452 -11.89 7.77 19.02
CA THR A 452 -10.97 8.64 19.78
C THR A 452 -9.80 7.86 20.37
N GLU A 453 -10.09 6.69 20.96
CA GLU A 453 -9.08 5.78 21.53
C GLU A 453 -8.12 5.28 20.43
N PHE A 454 -8.63 4.80 19.30
CA PHE A 454 -7.81 4.30 18.19
C PHE A 454 -6.93 5.40 17.59
N LEU A 455 -7.48 6.59 17.38
CA LEU A 455 -6.68 7.71 16.85
C LEU A 455 -5.58 8.12 17.83
N ARG A 456 -5.89 8.22 19.13
CA ARG A 456 -4.92 8.61 20.16
C ARG A 456 -3.83 7.57 20.39
N ASP A 457 -4.21 6.30 20.51
CA ASP A 457 -3.33 5.25 21.03
C ASP A 457 -2.56 4.52 19.92
N VAL A 458 -3.08 4.50 18.69
CA VAL A 458 -2.50 3.77 17.56
C VAL A 458 -1.98 4.69 16.47
N ILE A 459 -2.81 5.60 15.99
CA ILE A 459 -2.50 6.41 14.80
C ILE A 459 -1.63 7.61 15.13
N GLN A 460 -1.96 8.37 16.17
CA GLN A 460 -1.22 9.59 16.51
C GLN A 460 0.28 9.35 16.75
N PRO A 461 0.70 8.28 17.45
CA PRO A 461 2.13 7.98 17.59
C PRO A 461 2.85 7.77 16.26
N VAL A 462 2.18 7.17 15.28
CA VAL A 462 2.74 6.99 13.92
C VAL A 462 2.88 8.34 13.22
N LEU A 463 1.86 9.19 13.28
CA LEU A 463 1.88 10.51 12.65
C LEU A 463 2.91 11.44 13.28
N ASP A 464 3.05 11.41 14.61
CA ASP A 464 4.06 12.20 15.34
C ASP A 464 5.49 11.78 14.99
N ALA A 465 5.72 10.48 14.84
CA ALA A 465 7.02 9.94 14.45
C ALA A 465 7.39 10.20 12.97
N ASN A 466 6.43 10.62 12.13
CA ASN A 466 6.60 10.82 10.69
C ASN A 466 5.93 12.14 10.24
N ALA A 467 6.16 13.21 11.00
CA ALA A 467 5.49 14.49 10.76
C ALA A 467 5.76 15.11 9.37
N GLU A 468 6.92 14.80 8.78
CA GLU A 468 7.29 15.23 7.43
C GLU A 468 6.47 14.54 6.32
N ASP A 469 5.89 13.38 6.60
CA ASP A 469 5.09 12.60 5.65
C ASP A 469 3.59 12.91 5.75
N VAL A 470 3.20 13.79 6.66
CA VAL A 470 1.82 14.25 6.83
C VAL A 470 1.51 15.40 5.88
N GLY A 471 0.29 15.46 5.35
CA GLY A 471 -0.17 16.57 4.50
C GLY A 471 0.26 16.46 3.03
N GLN A 472 0.57 15.27 2.57
CA GLN A 472 0.82 15.02 1.15
C GLN A 472 -0.43 15.28 0.33
N HIS A 473 -0.29 16.01 -0.76
CA HIS A 473 -1.33 16.25 -1.75
C HIS A 473 -0.90 15.70 -3.10
N VAL A 474 -1.80 15.01 -3.80
CA VAL A 474 -1.54 14.40 -5.11
C VAL A 474 -2.59 14.87 -6.09
N GLU A 475 -2.14 15.48 -7.18
CA GLU A 475 -2.97 15.71 -8.36
C GLU A 475 -2.93 14.46 -9.25
N LEU A 476 -4.10 13.98 -9.65
CA LEU A 476 -4.21 12.82 -10.53
C LEU A 476 -4.23 13.28 -11.99
N ASN A 477 -3.41 12.66 -12.82
CA ASN A 477 -3.36 12.94 -14.26
C ASN A 477 -4.58 12.38 -15.03
N VAL A 478 -5.31 11.46 -14.43
CA VAL A 478 -6.46 10.76 -15.07
C VAL A 478 -7.50 10.33 -14.04
#